data_e3bc1fc347a6c3c67a025ba292cf8363
#
_entry.id   e3bc1fc347a6c3c67a025ba292cf8363
#
_cell.length_a   1.000
_cell.length_b   1.000
_cell.length_c   1.000
_cell.angle_alpha   90.00
_cell.angle_beta   90.00
_cell.angle_gamma   90.00
#
_symmetry.space_group_name_H-M   'P 1'
#
loop_
_entity.id
_entity.type
_entity.pdbx_description
1 polymer ?
#
loop_
_entity_poly.entity_id
_entity_poly.type
_entity_poly.pdbx_seq_one_letter_code
_entity_poly.pdbx_strand_id
1 'polypeptide(L)'
;SNGGVIGDGILFHEADDEYVYVGRSPVANWLRYHAEKGGYDVDIEVDRRSNSRPYGNAVSRKYWRLQIQGPAAWDIIEKVNGGPVDKVKFFHMGYMNVGGIQVRTLRHGMAGAPGLEIWGPYADAEKIRTTILEQGAEFGIEPVGSRAYSSNTLESGWIPSPLPAVYSS
;
A
#
# COMPACT_ATOMS: atom_id res chain seq x y z
N SER A 1 27.89 8.99 5.25
CA SER A 1 26.84 9.30 4.26
C SER A 1 26.89 10.79 3.93
N ASN A 2 26.60 11.13 2.69
CA ASN A 2 26.61 12.52 2.20
C ASN A 2 25.21 13.17 2.21
N GLY A 3 24.23 12.55 2.88
CA GLY A 3 22.86 13.05 2.94
C GLY A 3 22.01 12.79 1.70
N GLY A 4 22.50 11.99 0.74
CA GLY A 4 21.73 11.63 -0.45
C GLY A 4 20.50 10.80 -0.12
N VAL A 5 19.37 11.08 -0.79
CA VAL A 5 18.11 10.32 -0.65
C VAL A 5 18.12 9.17 -1.67
N ILE A 6 17.99 7.93 -1.19
CA ILE A 6 17.88 6.74 -2.03
C ILE A 6 16.43 6.52 -2.46
N GLY A 7 15.51 6.86 -1.60
CA GLY A 7 14.07 6.77 -1.82
C GLY A 7 13.32 6.75 -0.50
N ASP A 8 12.03 6.49 -0.61
CA ASP A 8 11.10 6.41 0.52
C ASP A 8 10.20 5.17 0.41
N GLY A 9 9.43 4.92 1.44
CA GLY A 9 8.45 3.86 1.51
C GLY A 9 7.86 3.74 2.90
N ILE A 10 6.99 2.77 3.07
CA ILE A 10 6.35 2.48 4.36
C ILE A 10 6.94 1.18 4.90
N LEU A 11 7.38 1.21 6.14
CA LEU A 11 7.78 0.03 6.89
C LEU A 11 6.63 -0.35 7.84
N PHE A 12 6.02 -1.49 7.60
CA PHE A 12 4.99 -2.07 8.43
C PHE A 12 5.64 -3.01 9.45
N HIS A 13 5.31 -2.85 10.71
CA HIS A 13 5.68 -3.78 11.78
C HIS A 13 4.53 -4.76 11.97
N GLU A 14 4.63 -5.94 11.37
CA GLU A 14 3.54 -6.93 11.32
C GLU A 14 3.51 -7.81 12.57
N ALA A 15 4.68 -8.15 13.11
CA ALA A 15 4.88 -8.89 14.35
C ALA A 15 6.23 -8.52 14.98
N ASP A 16 6.57 -9.04 16.14
CA ASP A 16 7.77 -8.67 16.91
C ASP A 16 9.07 -8.79 16.10
N ASP A 17 9.14 -9.75 15.18
CA ASP A 17 10.29 -10.05 14.33
C ASP A 17 9.96 -9.97 12.81
N GLU A 18 8.75 -9.51 12.44
CA GLU A 18 8.31 -9.44 11.05
C GLU A 18 8.03 -8.01 10.61
N TYR A 19 8.72 -7.60 9.55
CA TYR A 19 8.58 -6.29 8.94
C TYR A 19 8.31 -6.41 7.44
N VAL A 20 7.36 -5.63 6.94
CA VAL A 20 7.09 -5.52 5.50
C VAL A 20 7.42 -4.12 5.02
N TYR A 21 8.41 -4.00 4.16
CA TYR A 21 8.72 -2.75 3.48
C TYR A 21 7.95 -2.66 2.16
N VAL A 22 7.20 -1.58 1.99
CA VAL A 22 6.49 -1.28 0.75
C VAL A 22 7.00 0.03 0.17
N GLY A 23 7.64 -0.07 -0.98
CA GLY A 23 8.24 1.05 -1.65
C GLY A 23 8.86 0.66 -2.99
N ARG A 24 9.74 1.50 -3.50
CA ARG A 24 10.42 1.28 -4.77
C ARG A 24 11.66 0.40 -4.60
N SER A 25 11.99 -0.34 -5.66
CA SER A 25 13.12 -1.28 -5.70
C SER A 25 14.47 -0.71 -5.25
N PRO A 26 14.86 0.55 -5.51
CA PRO A 26 16.13 1.06 -5.04
C PRO A 26 16.33 0.95 -3.52
N VAL A 27 15.28 1.28 -2.74
CA VAL A 27 15.35 1.17 -1.27
C VAL A 27 15.34 -0.28 -0.83
N ALA A 28 14.49 -1.12 -1.40
CA ALA A 28 14.46 -2.55 -1.09
C ALA A 28 15.83 -3.20 -1.36
N ASN A 29 16.45 -2.89 -2.49
CA ASN A 29 17.79 -3.37 -2.83
C ASN A 29 18.86 -2.86 -1.87
N TRP A 30 18.75 -1.60 -1.43
CA TRP A 30 19.66 -1.00 -0.46
C TRP A 30 19.55 -1.67 0.90
N LEU A 31 18.34 -1.89 1.40
CA LEU A 31 18.10 -2.60 2.66
C LEU A 31 18.67 -4.02 2.61
N ARG A 32 18.36 -4.75 1.55
CA ARG A 32 18.88 -6.11 1.35
C ARG A 32 20.40 -6.14 1.31
N TYR A 33 21.03 -5.27 0.53
CA TYR A 33 22.48 -5.19 0.45
C TYR A 33 23.13 -4.97 1.83
N HIS A 34 22.57 -4.05 2.62
CA HIS A 34 23.12 -3.78 3.95
C HIS A 34 22.86 -4.90 4.95
N ALA A 35 21.72 -5.58 4.86
CA ALA A 35 21.44 -6.75 5.69
C ALA A 35 22.46 -7.88 5.39
N GLU A 36 22.65 -8.21 4.13
CA GLU A 36 23.60 -9.22 3.70
C GLU A 36 25.05 -8.84 4.08
N LYS A 37 25.46 -7.61 3.79
CA LYS A 37 26.83 -7.13 4.08
C LYS A 37 27.12 -6.99 5.56
N GLY A 38 26.13 -6.61 6.36
CA GLY A 38 26.25 -6.46 7.80
C GLY A 38 26.19 -7.77 8.58
N GLY A 39 25.84 -8.88 7.90
CA GLY A 39 25.71 -10.20 8.52
C GLY A 39 24.58 -10.25 9.54
N TYR A 40 23.51 -9.49 9.31
CA TYR A 40 22.31 -9.55 10.16
C TYR A 40 21.62 -10.89 9.99
N ASP A 41 21.16 -11.45 11.10
CA ASP A 41 20.36 -12.68 11.12
C ASP A 41 18.92 -12.36 10.71
N VAL A 42 18.69 -12.26 9.40
CA VAL A 42 17.39 -11.95 8.81
C VAL A 42 17.16 -12.72 7.52
N ASP A 43 15.95 -13.22 7.36
CA ASP A 43 15.47 -13.75 6.10
C ASP A 43 14.78 -12.64 5.29
N ILE A 44 15.12 -12.53 4.00
CA ILE A 44 14.56 -11.49 3.13
C ILE A 44 13.82 -12.12 1.98
N GLU A 45 12.54 -11.86 1.93
CA GLU A 45 11.67 -12.25 0.84
C GLU A 45 11.23 -11.04 0.01
N VAL A 46 11.12 -11.22 -1.32
CA VAL A 46 10.73 -10.14 -2.22
C VAL A 46 9.46 -10.51 -2.98
N ASP A 47 8.37 -9.76 -2.70
CA ASP A 47 7.14 -9.82 -3.50
C ASP A 47 7.23 -8.80 -4.65
N ARG A 48 7.54 -9.27 -5.84
CA ARG A 48 7.80 -8.42 -7.00
C ARG A 48 6.51 -7.98 -7.69
N ARG A 49 6.40 -6.68 -7.95
CA ARG A 49 5.38 -6.17 -8.84
C ARG A 49 5.69 -6.55 -10.28
N SER A 50 4.78 -7.29 -10.93
CA SER A 50 4.87 -7.54 -12.36
C SER A 50 4.11 -6.46 -13.14
N ASN A 51 4.82 -5.47 -13.67
CA ASN A 51 4.26 -4.50 -14.61
C ASN A 51 4.38 -4.96 -16.07
N SER A 52 5.21 -5.93 -16.30
CA SER A 52 5.44 -6.53 -17.61
C SER A 52 5.55 -8.03 -17.46
N ARG A 53 5.25 -8.74 -18.51
CA ARG A 53 5.40 -10.18 -18.60
C ARG A 53 6.46 -10.48 -19.66
N PRO A 54 7.75 -10.28 -19.36
CA PRO A 54 8.77 -10.66 -20.31
C PRO A 54 8.63 -12.15 -20.61
N TYR A 55 8.54 -12.48 -21.86
CA TYR A 55 8.40 -13.88 -22.33
C TYR A 55 7.09 -14.58 -21.87
N GLY A 56 6.02 -13.82 -21.60
CA GLY A 56 4.73 -14.39 -21.24
C GLY A 56 4.59 -14.85 -19.79
N ASN A 57 5.64 -14.74 -18.98
CA ASN A 57 5.61 -15.19 -17.60
C ASN A 57 5.07 -14.09 -16.66
N ALA A 58 3.99 -14.39 -15.95
CA ALA A 58 3.51 -13.55 -14.86
C ALA A 58 4.26 -13.89 -13.57
N VAL A 59 4.64 -12.86 -12.82
CA VAL A 59 5.12 -13.07 -11.44
C VAL A 59 3.91 -13.33 -10.56
N SER A 60 3.93 -14.45 -9.82
CA SER A 60 2.95 -14.69 -8.75
C SER A 60 3.19 -13.70 -7.63
N ARG A 61 2.13 -13.02 -7.20
CA ARG A 61 2.17 -12.09 -6.08
C ARG A 61 1.73 -12.79 -4.81
N LYS A 62 2.25 -12.31 -3.70
CA LYS A 62 1.84 -12.74 -2.37
C LYS A 62 0.69 -11.91 -1.83
N TYR A 63 0.74 -10.59 -2.06
CA TYR A 63 -0.19 -9.63 -1.51
C TYR A 63 -0.87 -8.81 -2.59
N TRP A 64 -2.13 -8.47 -2.33
CA TRP A 64 -2.84 -7.38 -2.99
C TRP A 64 -2.87 -6.16 -2.06
N ARG A 65 -3.00 -4.98 -2.63
CA ARG A 65 -3.22 -3.71 -1.93
C ARG A 65 -4.23 -2.86 -2.67
N LEU A 66 -5.14 -2.27 -1.92
CA LEU A 66 -6.12 -1.30 -2.41
C LEU A 66 -6.19 -0.13 -1.44
N GLN A 67 -6.60 1.03 -1.93
CA GLN A 67 -6.92 2.19 -1.11
C GLN A 67 -8.35 2.62 -1.41
N ILE A 68 -9.15 2.80 -0.35
CA ILE A 68 -10.47 3.41 -0.40
C ILE A 68 -10.30 4.81 0.14
N GLN A 69 -10.62 5.82 -0.68
CA GLN A 69 -10.35 7.21 -0.35
C GLN A 69 -11.42 8.14 -0.93
N GLY A 70 -11.69 9.22 -0.24
CA GLY A 70 -12.59 10.27 -0.69
C GLY A 70 -13.62 10.68 0.37
N PRO A 71 -14.51 11.62 0.07
CA PRO A 71 -15.49 12.12 1.04
C PRO A 71 -16.38 11.02 1.64
N ALA A 72 -16.82 10.05 0.82
CA ALA A 72 -17.66 8.92 1.23
C ALA A 72 -16.86 7.68 1.67
N ALA A 73 -15.55 7.78 1.84
CA ALA A 73 -14.71 6.61 2.11
C ALA A 73 -15.12 5.87 3.38
N TRP A 74 -15.47 6.59 4.45
CA TRP A 74 -15.87 5.95 5.72
C TRP A 74 -17.23 5.27 5.62
N ASP A 75 -18.20 5.83 4.91
CA ASP A 75 -19.49 5.21 4.70
C ASP A 75 -19.34 3.89 3.95
N ILE A 76 -18.49 3.87 2.91
CA ILE A 76 -18.15 2.66 2.16
C ILE A 76 -17.44 1.64 3.04
N ILE A 77 -16.44 2.06 3.80
CA ILE A 77 -15.65 1.19 4.68
C ILE A 77 -16.54 0.53 5.73
N GLU A 78 -17.40 1.29 6.41
CA GLU A 78 -18.30 0.77 7.43
C GLU A 78 -19.36 -0.15 6.82
N LYS A 79 -19.87 0.16 5.62
CA LYS A 79 -20.78 -0.73 4.91
C LYS A 79 -20.14 -2.06 4.54
N VAL A 80 -18.95 -2.00 3.93
CA VAL A 80 -18.21 -3.19 3.51
C VAL A 80 -17.78 -4.05 4.70
N ASN A 81 -17.47 -3.43 5.83
CA ASN A 81 -17.15 -4.11 7.08
C ASN A 81 -18.36 -4.76 7.75
N GLY A 82 -19.57 -4.33 7.41
CA GLY A 82 -20.81 -4.73 8.07
C GLY A 82 -21.08 -4.02 9.39
N GLY A 83 -20.48 -2.85 9.60
CA GLY A 83 -20.60 -2.02 10.80
C GLY A 83 -19.38 -1.14 11.03
N PRO A 84 -19.30 -0.45 12.18
CA PRO A 84 -18.19 0.43 12.50
C PRO A 84 -16.83 -0.27 12.44
N VAL A 85 -15.83 0.45 11.96
CA VAL A 85 -14.43 0.04 11.97
C VAL A 85 -13.67 0.82 13.04
N ASP A 86 -12.76 0.16 13.73
CA ASP A 86 -11.91 0.83 14.73
C ASP A 86 -11.13 1.99 14.10
N LYS A 87 -11.41 3.20 14.59
CA LYS A 87 -10.75 4.42 14.13
C LYS A 87 -9.38 4.57 14.79
N VAL A 88 -8.42 3.75 14.36
CA VAL A 88 -7.03 3.89 14.80
C VAL A 88 -6.45 5.26 14.42
N LYS A 89 -5.38 5.67 15.07
CA LYS A 89 -4.69 6.93 14.76
C LYS A 89 -4.13 6.92 13.32
N PHE A 90 -3.91 8.10 12.78
CA PHE A 90 -3.25 8.23 11.47
C PHE A 90 -1.92 7.47 11.46
N PHE A 91 -1.65 6.75 10.39
CA PHE A 91 -0.49 5.87 10.21
C PHE A 91 -0.41 4.68 11.20
N HIS A 92 -1.53 4.30 11.79
CA HIS A 92 -1.63 3.07 12.59
C HIS A 92 -2.40 2.00 11.83
N MET A 93 -2.01 0.78 12.10
CA MET A 93 -2.63 -0.41 11.52
C MET A 93 -3.80 -0.91 12.36
N GLY A 94 -4.73 -1.59 11.69
CA GLY A 94 -5.87 -2.25 12.29
C GLY A 94 -6.37 -3.38 11.38
N TYR A 95 -7.63 -3.75 11.57
CA TYR A 95 -8.30 -4.78 10.79
C TYR A 95 -9.69 -4.33 10.40
N MET A 96 -10.21 -4.88 9.31
CA MET A 96 -11.62 -4.83 8.94
C MET A 96 -12.04 -6.12 8.21
N ASN A 97 -13.33 -6.31 8.02
CA ASN A 97 -13.86 -7.41 7.24
C ASN A 97 -14.34 -6.94 5.87
N VAL A 98 -14.09 -7.74 4.85
CA VAL A 98 -14.61 -7.51 3.50
C VAL A 98 -15.17 -8.83 2.99
N GLY A 99 -16.49 -8.91 2.83
CA GLY A 99 -17.13 -10.14 2.34
C GLY A 99 -16.82 -11.40 3.17
N GLY A 100 -16.67 -11.25 4.49
CA GLY A 100 -16.33 -12.33 5.43
C GLY A 100 -14.83 -12.65 5.51
N ILE A 101 -13.97 -11.89 4.86
CA ILE A 101 -12.51 -12.02 4.93
C ILE A 101 -11.95 -10.89 5.78
N GLN A 102 -11.19 -11.22 6.82
CA GLN A 102 -10.45 -10.23 7.60
C GLN A 102 -9.23 -9.76 6.83
N VAL A 103 -9.08 -8.45 6.70
CA VAL A 103 -7.97 -7.79 6.00
C VAL A 103 -7.24 -6.82 6.92
N ARG A 104 -5.98 -6.61 6.67
CA ARG A 104 -5.18 -5.58 7.35
C ARG A 104 -5.53 -4.21 6.82
N THR A 105 -5.44 -3.22 7.70
CA THR A 105 -5.69 -1.83 7.35
C THR A 105 -4.57 -0.92 7.82
N LEU A 106 -4.32 0.17 7.09
CA LEU A 106 -3.55 1.32 7.53
C LEU A 106 -4.42 2.56 7.39
N ARG A 107 -4.59 3.31 8.47
CA ARG A 107 -5.28 4.60 8.38
C ARG A 107 -4.41 5.61 7.66
N HIS A 108 -4.71 5.80 6.40
CA HIS A 108 -3.98 6.68 5.50
C HIS A 108 -4.95 7.31 4.51
N GLY A 109 -4.69 8.54 4.12
CA GLY A 109 -5.43 9.26 3.08
C GLY A 109 -4.47 10.10 2.26
N MET A 110 -4.88 10.47 1.06
CA MET A 110 -4.11 11.32 0.16
C MET A 110 -4.87 12.62 -0.12
N ALA A 111 -4.15 13.68 -0.46
CA ALA A 111 -4.72 14.99 -0.79
C ALA A 111 -5.71 15.50 0.28
N GLY A 112 -5.48 15.18 1.55
CA GLY A 112 -6.37 15.57 2.66
C GLY A 112 -7.69 14.80 2.74
N ALA A 113 -7.95 13.85 1.83
CA ALA A 113 -9.17 13.06 1.87
C ALA A 113 -9.07 11.91 2.90
N PRO A 114 -10.16 11.57 3.60
CA PRO A 114 -10.17 10.42 4.49
C PRO A 114 -10.07 9.10 3.73
N GLY A 115 -9.55 8.07 4.38
CA GLY A 115 -9.48 6.73 3.78
C GLY A 115 -8.73 5.71 4.59
N LEU A 116 -8.71 4.51 4.03
CA LEU A 116 -7.91 3.37 4.49
C LEU A 116 -7.16 2.74 3.33
N GLU A 117 -5.94 2.37 3.58
CA GLU A 117 -5.22 1.42 2.77
C GLU A 117 -5.46 0.02 3.34
N ILE A 118 -5.74 -0.96 2.50
CA ILE A 118 -6.05 -2.33 2.91
C ILE A 118 -5.23 -3.33 2.10
N TRP A 119 -4.88 -4.46 2.71
CA TRP A 119 -4.12 -5.51 2.03
C TRP A 119 -4.40 -6.89 2.63
N GLY A 120 -4.01 -7.90 1.88
CA GLY A 120 -4.14 -9.30 2.27
C GLY A 120 -3.54 -10.25 1.24
N PRO A 121 -3.68 -11.57 1.43
CA PRO A 121 -3.20 -12.60 0.51
C PRO A 121 -3.73 -12.41 -0.91
N TYR A 122 -2.88 -12.55 -1.92
CA TYR A 122 -3.25 -12.28 -3.32
C TYR A 122 -4.40 -13.15 -3.84
N ALA A 123 -4.59 -14.33 -3.27
CA ALA A 123 -5.71 -15.22 -3.63
C ALA A 123 -7.10 -14.58 -3.43
N ASP A 124 -7.22 -13.64 -2.50
CA ASP A 124 -8.49 -12.98 -2.17
C ASP A 124 -8.74 -11.71 -2.99
N ALA A 125 -7.77 -11.27 -3.79
CA ALA A 125 -7.76 -9.96 -4.46
C ALA A 125 -9.04 -9.65 -5.25
N GLU A 126 -9.49 -10.59 -6.07
CA GLU A 126 -10.66 -10.39 -6.94
C GLU A 126 -11.95 -10.32 -6.13
N LYS A 127 -12.14 -11.22 -5.17
CA LYS A 127 -13.30 -11.21 -4.29
C LYS A 127 -13.39 -9.92 -3.50
N ILE A 128 -12.28 -9.48 -2.91
CA ILE A 128 -12.20 -8.24 -2.13
C ILE A 128 -12.56 -7.03 -3.02
N ARG A 129 -11.92 -6.93 -4.19
CA ARG A 129 -12.17 -5.83 -5.11
C ARG A 129 -13.63 -5.76 -5.55
N THR A 130 -14.20 -6.89 -5.95
CA THR A 130 -15.59 -6.98 -6.40
C THR A 130 -16.55 -6.59 -5.27
N THR A 131 -16.36 -7.12 -4.07
CA THR A 131 -17.20 -6.79 -2.90
C THR A 131 -17.18 -5.28 -2.60
N ILE A 132 -16.01 -4.66 -2.64
CA ILE A 132 -15.89 -3.21 -2.38
C ILE A 132 -16.62 -2.40 -3.45
N LEU A 133 -16.48 -2.74 -4.72
CA LEU A 133 -17.12 -2.00 -5.82
C LEU A 133 -18.65 -2.18 -5.79
N GLU A 134 -19.13 -3.39 -5.57
CA GLU A 134 -20.56 -3.67 -5.50
C GLU A 134 -21.22 -2.94 -4.31
N GLN A 135 -20.64 -3.04 -3.13
CA GLN A 135 -21.22 -2.41 -1.93
C GLN A 135 -21.00 -0.90 -1.89
N GLY A 136 -19.93 -0.41 -2.52
CA GLY A 136 -19.66 1.01 -2.63
C GLY A 136 -20.43 1.73 -3.74
N ALA A 137 -21.11 1.00 -4.62
CA ALA A 137 -21.80 1.56 -5.81
C ALA A 137 -22.81 2.65 -5.44
N GLU A 138 -23.58 2.47 -4.38
CA GLU A 138 -24.57 3.47 -3.93
C GLU A 138 -23.95 4.78 -3.45
N PHE A 139 -22.67 4.76 -3.05
CA PHE A 139 -21.89 5.94 -2.63
C PHE A 139 -21.11 6.55 -3.78
N GLY A 140 -21.25 6.03 -5.00
CA GLY A 140 -20.54 6.53 -6.17
C GLY A 140 -19.07 6.18 -6.19
N ILE A 141 -18.67 5.01 -5.66
CA ILE A 141 -17.29 4.55 -5.73
C ILE A 141 -16.87 4.33 -7.19
N GLU A 142 -15.69 4.84 -7.53
CA GLU A 142 -15.11 4.65 -8.86
C GLU A 142 -13.70 4.06 -8.75
N PRO A 143 -13.39 3.03 -9.57
CA PRO A 143 -12.03 2.51 -9.64
C PRO A 143 -11.12 3.51 -10.34
N VAL A 144 -10.05 3.91 -9.68
CA VAL A 144 -9.06 4.83 -10.21
C VAL A 144 -7.71 4.16 -10.44
N GLY A 145 -7.02 4.60 -11.49
CA GLY A 145 -5.69 4.10 -11.84
C GLY A 145 -4.56 5.03 -11.42
N SER A 146 -3.35 4.66 -11.79
CA SER A 146 -2.12 5.40 -11.45
C SER A 146 -2.08 6.85 -11.94
N ARG A 147 -2.82 7.20 -12.98
CA ARG A 147 -2.89 8.59 -13.47
C ARG A 147 -3.62 9.50 -12.50
N ALA A 148 -4.72 9.04 -11.90
CA ALA A 148 -5.41 9.79 -10.85
C ALA A 148 -4.51 9.97 -9.62
N TYR A 149 -3.75 8.95 -9.26
CA TYR A 149 -2.75 9.05 -8.21
C TYR A 149 -1.72 10.15 -8.50
N SER A 150 -1.24 10.24 -9.73
CA SER A 150 -0.29 11.30 -10.12
C SER A 150 -0.89 12.70 -10.02
N SER A 151 -2.18 12.88 -10.35
CA SER A 151 -2.88 14.17 -10.17
C SER A 151 -2.99 14.55 -8.71
N ASN A 152 -3.32 13.60 -7.83
CA ASN A 152 -3.39 13.82 -6.38
C ASN A 152 -2.07 14.31 -5.78
N THR A 153 -0.92 13.91 -6.33
CA THR A 153 0.38 14.39 -5.86
C THR A 153 0.57 15.87 -6.13
N LEU A 154 0.09 16.35 -7.27
CA LEU A 154 0.15 17.77 -7.62
C LEU A 154 -0.79 18.59 -6.73
N GLU A 155 -2.01 18.12 -6.51
CA GLU A 155 -3.02 18.80 -5.68
C GLU A 155 -2.58 18.90 -4.21
N SER A 156 -1.95 17.85 -3.69
CA SER A 156 -1.49 17.81 -2.30
C SER A 156 -0.12 18.46 -2.08
N GLY A 157 0.58 18.84 -3.15
CA GLY A 157 1.95 19.33 -3.06
C GLY A 157 2.96 18.28 -2.56
N TRP A 158 2.57 17.01 -2.62
CA TRP A 158 3.44 15.91 -2.20
C TRP A 158 4.36 15.45 -3.32
N ILE A 159 5.61 15.19 -2.98
CA ILE A 159 6.62 14.66 -3.93
C ILE A 159 6.66 13.15 -3.79
N PRO A 160 6.12 12.40 -4.77
CA PRO A 160 6.14 10.94 -4.71
C PRO A 160 7.51 10.40 -5.09
N SER A 161 7.78 9.16 -4.68
CA SER A 161 8.92 8.41 -5.21
C SER A 161 8.73 8.07 -6.72
N PRO A 162 9.77 8.18 -7.56
CA PRO A 162 11.15 8.50 -7.17
C PRO A 162 11.33 9.99 -6.89
N LEU A 163 11.96 10.27 -5.76
CA LEU A 163 12.35 11.63 -5.44
C LEU A 163 13.34 12.17 -6.48
N PRO A 164 13.33 13.47 -6.77
CA PRO A 164 14.35 14.07 -7.62
C PRO A 164 15.74 13.74 -7.09
N ALA A 165 16.62 13.32 -7.98
CA ALA A 165 18.00 13.10 -7.59
C ALA A 165 18.61 14.45 -7.16
N VAL A 166 18.99 14.54 -5.91
CA VAL A 166 19.76 15.68 -5.40
C VAL A 166 21.24 15.27 -5.44
N TYR A 167 21.93 15.79 -6.42
CA TYR A 167 23.37 15.62 -6.51
C TYR A 167 24.04 16.76 -5.74
N SER A 168 24.95 16.40 -4.82
CA SER A 168 25.90 17.39 -4.33
C SER A 168 26.86 17.72 -5.46
N SER A 169 26.91 18.95 -5.88
CA SER A 169 27.98 19.48 -6.73
C SER A 169 29.31 19.50 -5.99
#